data_8ea4dbeaa193f5a87b7cdddeb191f920
#
_entry.id   8ea4dbeaa193f5a87b7cdddeb191f920
#
_cell.length_a   1.000
_cell.length_b   1.000
_cell.length_c   1.000
_cell.angle_alpha   90.00
_cell.angle_beta   90.00
_cell.angle_gamma   90.00
#
_symmetry.space_group_name_H-M   'P 1'
#
loop_
_entity.id
_entity.type
_entity.pdbx_description
1 polymer ?
#
loop_
_entity_poly.entity_id
_entity_poly.type
_entity_poly.pdbx_seq_one_letter_code
_entity_poly.pdbx_strand_id
1 'polypeptide(L)'
;YKGVYKGIDLKVFGNGRDIEYEFVVNPGGNPDDILLTYNGIEGIATNEEGGLLIATVFGELKETKPYIYQEIEGKRVVNGSFEIRRSTGQSQTRRFSYGFQVASYDPSYPLIIDPTLSYSTYLGGYYSDFGYGIAVDGSGNAYVTGYTVSSDFPTQNPYQGAYAGGRADAFITKLSASGSALTYSSYLGGSY
;
A
#
# COMPACT_ATOMS: atom_id res chain seq x y z
N TYR A 1 16.37 6.56 -1.88
CA TYR A 1 16.98 5.97 -3.08
C TYR A 1 17.19 7.05 -4.13
N LYS A 2 18.42 7.20 -4.62
CA LYS A 2 18.78 8.20 -5.62
C LYS A 2 18.76 7.59 -7.02
N GLY A 3 18.22 8.36 -7.99
CA GLY A 3 18.25 7.98 -9.40
C GLY A 3 17.54 6.68 -9.74
N VAL A 4 16.38 6.40 -9.12
CA VAL A 4 15.57 5.22 -9.46
C VAL A 4 15.11 5.25 -10.92
N TYR A 5 14.96 6.47 -11.46
CA TYR A 5 14.89 6.78 -12.88
C TYR A 5 15.81 7.97 -13.17
N LYS A 6 16.06 8.27 -14.43
CA LYS A 6 16.91 9.40 -14.81
C LYS A 6 16.33 10.72 -14.26
N GLY A 7 17.04 11.35 -13.33
CA GLY A 7 16.60 12.59 -12.69
C GLY A 7 15.44 12.41 -11.68
N ILE A 8 15.14 11.19 -11.26
CA ILE A 8 14.06 10.92 -10.30
C ILE A 8 14.60 10.13 -9.12
N ASP A 9 14.35 10.63 -7.93
CA ASP A 9 14.66 9.98 -6.67
C ASP A 9 13.38 9.40 -6.05
N LEU A 10 13.51 8.34 -5.28
CA LEU A 10 12.46 7.78 -4.42
C LEU A 10 12.86 7.99 -2.98
N LYS A 11 12.03 8.69 -2.23
CA LYS A 11 12.12 8.76 -0.78
C LYS A 11 11.14 7.77 -0.18
N VAL A 12 11.58 7.01 0.80
CA VAL A 12 10.74 6.13 1.60
C VAL A 12 10.97 6.52 3.05
N PHE A 13 9.92 6.78 3.77
CA PHE A 13 9.99 7.18 5.18
C PHE A 13 8.84 6.53 5.96
N GLY A 14 9.04 6.39 7.26
CA GLY A 14 8.05 5.83 8.14
C GLY A 14 7.78 6.80 9.29
N ASN A 15 6.53 6.96 9.67
CA ASN A 15 6.11 7.78 10.81
C ASN A 15 5.76 6.93 12.04
N GLY A 16 6.49 5.82 12.22
CA GLY A 16 6.37 4.91 13.36
C GLY A 16 5.45 3.71 13.12
N ARG A 17 4.40 3.82 12.31
CA ARG A 17 3.50 2.72 11.95
C ARG A 17 3.28 2.58 10.46
N ASP A 18 3.41 3.68 9.72
CA ASP A 18 3.11 3.75 8.30
C ASP A 18 4.37 3.94 7.49
N ILE A 19 4.42 3.32 6.32
CA ILE A 19 5.47 3.55 5.32
C ILE A 19 4.86 4.44 4.25
N GLU A 20 5.48 5.59 4.04
CA GLU A 20 5.14 6.54 3.00
C GLU A 20 6.26 6.60 1.97
N TYR A 21 5.95 6.97 0.75
CA TYR A 21 6.96 7.17 -0.27
C TYR A 21 6.62 8.37 -1.16
N GLU A 22 7.65 9.04 -1.62
CA GLU A 22 7.56 10.18 -2.54
C GLU A 22 8.50 9.98 -3.71
N PHE A 23 8.04 10.27 -4.92
CA PHE A 23 8.93 10.51 -6.04
C PHE A 23 9.32 11.98 -6.08
N VAL A 24 10.62 12.26 -6.19
CA VAL A 24 11.15 13.60 -6.39
C VAL A 24 11.70 13.68 -7.81
N VAL A 25 10.97 14.31 -8.70
CA VAL A 25 11.39 14.56 -10.07
C VAL A 25 12.23 15.85 -10.06
N ASN A 26 13.54 15.69 -10.15
CA ASN A 26 14.46 16.82 -10.19
C ASN A 26 14.43 17.53 -11.55
N PRO A 27 14.93 18.77 -11.66
CA PRO A 27 15.07 19.44 -12.96
C PRO A 27 15.76 18.56 -14.00
N GLY A 28 15.12 18.38 -15.14
CA GLY A 28 15.56 17.49 -16.24
C GLY A 28 15.11 16.02 -16.12
N GLY A 29 14.42 15.64 -15.04
CA GLY A 29 13.68 14.37 -14.95
C GLY A 29 12.33 14.46 -15.67
N ASN A 30 11.81 13.32 -16.07
CA ASN A 30 10.48 13.24 -16.69
C ASN A 30 9.55 12.36 -15.83
N PRO A 31 8.46 12.90 -15.25
CA PRO A 31 7.52 12.12 -14.44
C PRO A 31 6.89 10.94 -15.22
N ASP A 32 6.83 11.00 -16.55
CA ASP A 32 6.33 9.91 -17.37
C ASP A 32 7.23 8.65 -17.35
N ASP A 33 8.48 8.80 -16.90
CA ASP A 33 9.40 7.67 -16.75
C ASP A 33 9.05 6.79 -15.54
N ILE A 34 8.23 7.30 -14.61
CA ILE A 34 7.80 6.54 -13.44
C ILE A 34 6.82 5.45 -13.86
N LEU A 35 7.22 4.21 -13.63
CA LEU A 35 6.41 3.04 -13.95
C LEU A 35 6.39 2.07 -12.78
N LEU A 36 5.24 1.95 -12.13
CA LEU A 36 5.02 0.96 -11.08
C LEU A 36 4.27 -0.24 -11.66
N THR A 37 4.65 -1.44 -11.22
CA THR A 37 4.07 -2.67 -11.75
C THR A 37 3.63 -3.60 -10.63
N TYR A 38 2.37 -3.98 -10.66
CA TYR A 38 1.83 -5.04 -9.83
C TYR A 38 1.86 -6.38 -10.56
N ASN A 39 2.32 -7.42 -9.87
CA ASN A 39 2.28 -8.79 -10.35
C ASN A 39 1.30 -9.59 -9.48
N GLY A 40 0.51 -10.48 -10.10
CA GLY A 40 -0.40 -11.37 -9.37
C GLY A 40 -1.70 -10.73 -8.92
N ILE A 41 -2.04 -9.55 -9.42
CA ILE A 41 -3.34 -8.92 -9.20
C ILE A 41 -4.33 -9.28 -10.32
N GLU A 42 -5.63 -9.14 -10.04
CA GLU A 42 -6.71 -9.45 -11.00
C GLU A 42 -7.02 -8.28 -11.93
N GLY A 43 -6.86 -7.06 -11.45
CA GLY A 43 -7.15 -5.86 -12.21
C GLY A 43 -6.65 -4.58 -11.55
N ILE A 44 -6.64 -3.50 -12.33
CA ILE A 44 -6.36 -2.15 -11.87
C ILE A 44 -7.29 -1.17 -12.61
N ALA A 45 -7.86 -0.23 -11.89
CA ALA A 45 -8.75 0.80 -12.41
C ALA A 45 -8.58 2.11 -11.62
N THR A 46 -9.08 3.21 -12.14
CA THR A 46 -9.23 4.46 -11.39
C THR A 46 -10.71 4.64 -11.01
N ASN A 47 -10.97 5.23 -9.85
CA ASN A 47 -12.32 5.60 -9.42
C ASN A 47 -12.66 7.05 -9.83
N GLU A 48 -13.90 7.46 -9.58
CA GLU A 48 -14.39 8.81 -9.92
C GLU A 48 -13.67 9.94 -9.14
N GLU A 49 -13.10 9.61 -7.97
CA GLU A 49 -12.34 10.55 -7.13
C GLU A 49 -10.87 10.67 -7.58
N GLY A 50 -10.46 9.88 -8.58
CA GLY A 50 -9.10 9.86 -9.12
C GLY A 50 -8.14 8.97 -8.33
N GLY A 51 -8.64 8.17 -7.41
CA GLY A 51 -7.89 7.13 -6.70
C GLY A 51 -7.66 5.89 -7.56
N LEU A 52 -6.71 5.04 -7.17
CA LEU A 52 -6.39 3.79 -7.83
C LEU A 52 -7.07 2.61 -7.10
N LEU A 53 -7.75 1.77 -7.85
CA LEU A 53 -8.38 0.54 -7.38
C LEU A 53 -7.57 -0.65 -7.89
N ILE A 54 -7.11 -1.50 -6.98
CA ILE A 54 -6.28 -2.66 -7.27
C ILE A 54 -7.02 -3.91 -6.83
N ALA A 55 -7.59 -4.65 -7.79
CA ALA A 55 -8.31 -5.88 -7.53
C ALA A 55 -7.32 -7.03 -7.32
N THR A 56 -7.43 -7.71 -6.20
CA THR A 56 -6.65 -8.91 -5.86
C THR A 56 -7.59 -10.08 -5.59
N VAL A 57 -7.07 -11.30 -5.60
CA VAL A 57 -7.84 -12.49 -5.20
C VAL A 57 -8.38 -12.44 -3.77
N PHE A 58 -7.88 -11.50 -2.95
CA PHE A 58 -8.26 -11.33 -1.55
C PHE A 58 -9.15 -10.12 -1.30
N GLY A 59 -9.45 -9.32 -2.34
CA GLY A 59 -10.24 -8.10 -2.25
C GLY A 59 -9.61 -6.93 -3.00
N GLU A 60 -10.14 -5.75 -2.79
CA GLU A 60 -9.71 -4.52 -3.46
C GLU A 60 -8.88 -3.65 -2.51
N LEU A 61 -7.70 -3.24 -2.97
CA LEU A 61 -6.89 -2.21 -2.34
C LEU A 61 -7.19 -0.86 -3.00
N LYS A 62 -7.15 0.21 -2.22
CA LYS A 62 -7.43 1.56 -2.71
C LYS A 62 -6.28 2.49 -2.36
N GLU A 63 -5.80 3.23 -3.36
CA GLU A 63 -4.94 4.38 -3.15
C GLU A 63 -5.73 5.64 -3.44
N THR A 64 -5.53 6.68 -2.66
CA THR A 64 -6.18 7.98 -2.91
C THR A 64 -5.54 8.67 -4.10
N LYS A 65 -6.20 9.68 -4.66
CA LYS A 65 -5.63 10.51 -5.72
C LYS A 65 -4.25 11.03 -5.31
N PRO A 66 -3.21 10.97 -6.17
CA PRO A 66 -1.88 11.41 -5.82
C PRO A 66 -1.85 12.92 -5.53
N TYR A 67 -1.18 13.30 -4.46
CA TYR A 67 -0.91 14.71 -4.14
C TYR A 67 0.39 15.12 -4.82
N ILE A 68 0.29 16.04 -5.78
CA ILE A 68 1.44 16.48 -6.57
C ILE A 68 1.66 17.97 -6.32
N TYR A 69 2.91 18.36 -6.04
CA TYR A 69 3.22 19.74 -5.73
C TYR A 69 4.67 20.12 -6.03
N GLN A 70 4.92 21.41 -6.08
CA GLN A 70 6.25 22.02 -6.11
C GLN A 70 6.41 22.96 -4.93
N GLU A 71 7.61 23.10 -4.41
CA GLU A 71 7.94 24.12 -3.39
C GLU A 71 8.58 25.34 -4.07
N ILE A 72 7.73 26.32 -4.39
CA ILE A 72 8.11 27.59 -5.03
C ILE A 72 7.45 28.70 -4.21
N GLU A 73 8.23 29.36 -3.36
CA GLU A 73 7.72 30.40 -2.42
C GLU A 73 6.51 29.89 -1.59
N GLY A 74 6.54 28.59 -1.22
CA GLY A 74 5.46 27.83 -0.59
C GLY A 74 5.00 26.66 -1.46
N LYS A 75 4.08 25.85 -0.94
CA LYS A 75 3.55 24.70 -1.68
C LYS A 75 2.59 25.14 -2.80
N ARG A 76 2.97 24.86 -4.04
CA ARG A 76 2.14 25.04 -5.23
C ARG A 76 1.64 23.69 -5.71
N VAL A 77 0.35 23.43 -5.54
CA VAL A 77 -0.29 22.18 -6.00
C VAL A 77 -0.32 22.11 -7.53
N VAL A 78 0.05 20.96 -8.07
CA VAL A 78 0.00 20.64 -9.48
C VAL A 78 -1.07 19.58 -9.69
N ASN A 79 -1.95 19.76 -10.67
CA ASN A 79 -2.95 18.75 -10.98
C ASN A 79 -2.29 17.51 -11.60
N GLY A 80 -2.77 16.35 -11.21
CA GLY A 80 -2.36 15.08 -11.79
C GLY A 80 -3.26 13.94 -11.36
N SER A 81 -3.03 12.79 -11.96
CA SER A 81 -3.81 11.57 -11.76
C SER A 81 -2.95 10.34 -11.99
N PHE A 82 -3.43 9.20 -11.55
CA PHE A 82 -2.87 7.92 -11.99
C PHE A 82 -3.16 7.69 -13.48
N GLU A 83 -2.21 7.12 -14.18
CA GLU A 83 -2.33 6.67 -15.56
C GLU A 83 -2.08 5.18 -15.63
N ILE A 84 -3.11 4.41 -16.02
CA ILE A 84 -2.98 2.97 -16.17
C ILE A 84 -2.31 2.67 -17.50
N ARG A 85 -1.15 2.00 -17.43
CA ARG A 85 -0.36 1.59 -18.60
C ARG A 85 -0.41 0.08 -18.72
N ARG A 86 -1.14 -0.43 -19.72
CA ARG A 86 -1.26 -1.87 -19.94
C ARG A 86 0.03 -2.42 -20.54
N SER A 87 0.61 -3.46 -19.92
CA SER A 87 1.69 -4.24 -20.53
C SER A 87 1.13 -5.07 -21.69
N THR A 88 1.62 -4.85 -22.89
CA THR A 88 1.37 -5.68 -24.08
C THR A 88 2.38 -6.82 -24.13
N GLY A 89 2.20 -7.87 -23.35
CA GLY A 89 3.07 -9.06 -23.35
C GLY A 89 2.26 -10.33 -23.44
N GLN A 90 2.68 -11.29 -24.30
CA GLN A 90 2.10 -12.64 -24.43
C GLN A 90 2.44 -13.59 -23.25
N SER A 91 2.70 -13.05 -22.05
CA SER A 91 2.98 -13.88 -20.87
C SER A 91 1.69 -14.20 -20.13
N GLN A 92 1.55 -15.46 -19.67
CA GLN A 92 0.42 -15.94 -18.87
C GLN A 92 0.32 -15.25 -17.47
N THR A 93 1.27 -14.42 -17.10
CA THR A 93 1.22 -13.61 -15.89
C THR A 93 0.66 -12.22 -16.23
N ARG A 94 -0.55 -11.95 -15.73
CA ARG A 94 -1.16 -10.63 -15.82
C ARG A 94 -0.28 -9.62 -15.07
N ARG A 95 0.33 -8.71 -15.81
CA ARG A 95 1.07 -7.58 -15.27
C ARG A 95 0.25 -6.32 -15.51
N PHE A 96 0.08 -5.55 -14.47
CA PHE A 96 -0.61 -4.27 -14.56
C PHE A 96 0.37 -3.19 -14.12
N SER A 97 0.55 -2.20 -14.97
CA SER A 97 1.46 -1.09 -14.69
C SER A 97 0.69 0.21 -14.68
N TYR A 98 1.15 1.14 -13.86
CA TYR A 98 0.63 2.49 -13.80
C TYR A 98 1.77 3.49 -13.61
N GLY A 99 1.51 4.72 -13.94
CA GLY A 99 2.36 5.88 -13.72
C GLY A 99 1.50 7.07 -13.35
N PHE A 100 2.00 8.24 -13.65
CA PHE A 100 1.33 9.50 -13.32
C PHE A 100 1.18 10.35 -14.57
N GLN A 101 -0.02 10.90 -14.76
CA GLN A 101 -0.25 11.99 -15.68
C GLN A 101 -0.17 13.29 -14.89
N VAL A 102 0.74 14.19 -15.26
CA VAL A 102 0.99 15.44 -14.56
C VAL A 102 0.65 16.62 -15.46
N ALA A 103 -0.10 17.57 -14.92
CA ALA A 103 -0.38 18.82 -15.62
C ALA A 103 0.89 19.70 -15.72
N SER A 104 0.77 20.85 -16.40
CA SER A 104 1.87 21.80 -16.55
C SER A 104 2.43 22.25 -15.19
N TYR A 105 3.75 22.18 -15.05
CA TYR A 105 4.52 22.58 -13.86
C TYR A 105 5.80 23.32 -14.30
N ASP A 106 6.52 23.94 -13.38
CA ASP A 106 7.80 24.62 -13.69
C ASP A 106 8.96 23.60 -13.66
N PRO A 107 9.58 23.26 -14.80
CA PRO A 107 10.63 22.25 -14.86
C PRO A 107 11.96 22.69 -14.21
N SER A 108 12.07 23.95 -13.76
CA SER A 108 13.24 24.49 -13.08
C SER A 108 13.28 24.11 -11.58
N TYR A 109 12.15 23.65 -11.03
CA TYR A 109 12.02 23.25 -9.65
C TYR A 109 11.67 21.75 -9.54
N PRO A 110 12.08 21.09 -8.46
CA PRO A 110 11.66 19.72 -8.21
C PRO A 110 10.11 19.60 -8.16
N LEU A 111 9.58 18.54 -8.76
CA LEU A 111 8.21 18.14 -8.63
C LEU A 111 8.12 16.97 -7.66
N ILE A 112 7.29 17.08 -6.65
CA ILE A 112 7.03 16.02 -5.69
C ILE A 112 5.73 15.35 -6.06
N ILE A 113 5.78 14.02 -6.23
CA ILE A 113 4.62 13.16 -6.44
C ILE A 113 4.51 12.28 -5.20
N ASP A 114 3.49 12.54 -4.40
CA ASP A 114 3.16 11.86 -3.17
C ASP A 114 1.87 11.03 -3.39
N PRO A 115 2.00 9.75 -3.77
CA PRO A 115 0.85 8.86 -3.82
C PRO A 115 0.50 8.52 -2.37
N THR A 116 -0.56 9.09 -1.87
CA THR A 116 -0.97 8.89 -0.49
C THR A 116 -1.43 7.46 -0.30
N LEU A 117 -0.61 6.65 0.34
CA LEU A 117 -1.01 5.34 0.85
C LEU A 117 -2.09 5.56 1.91
N SER A 118 -3.25 4.91 1.81
CA SER A 118 -4.32 5.08 2.78
C SER A 118 -3.85 4.74 4.19
N TYR A 119 -3.13 3.64 4.33
CA TYR A 119 -2.31 3.29 5.49
C TYR A 119 -1.40 2.09 5.17
N SER A 120 -0.33 1.94 5.95
CA SER A 120 0.48 0.73 6.04
C SER A 120 0.78 0.47 7.51
N THR A 121 0.62 -0.77 7.95
CA THR A 121 0.86 -1.13 9.35
C THR A 121 1.48 -2.51 9.43
N TYR A 122 2.24 -2.74 10.51
CA TYR A 122 2.74 -4.07 10.84
C TYR A 122 1.67 -4.83 11.65
N LEU A 123 1.57 -6.12 11.38
CA LEU A 123 0.73 -7.05 12.14
C LEU A 123 1.56 -8.28 12.44
N GLY A 124 1.88 -8.50 13.71
CA GLY A 124 2.68 -9.64 14.13
C GLY A 124 3.23 -9.47 15.55
N GLY A 125 3.88 -10.51 16.02
CA GLY A 125 4.59 -10.56 17.29
C GLY A 125 6.11 -10.72 17.09
N TYR A 126 6.79 -11.28 18.10
CA TYR A 126 8.25 -11.39 18.09
C TYR A 126 8.79 -12.48 17.15
N TYR A 127 8.02 -13.53 16.91
CA TYR A 127 8.41 -14.63 16.04
C TYR A 127 7.79 -14.50 14.65
N SER A 128 7.80 -15.59 13.87
CA SER A 128 7.31 -15.59 12.49
C SER A 128 5.79 -15.56 12.44
N ASP A 129 5.27 -14.63 11.66
CA ASP A 129 3.86 -14.44 11.38
C ASP A 129 3.66 -14.44 9.86
N PHE A 130 2.63 -15.14 9.38
CA PHE A 130 2.37 -15.29 7.95
C PHE A 130 0.91 -14.96 7.65
N GLY A 131 0.70 -13.90 6.87
CA GLY A 131 -0.62 -13.55 6.31
C GLY A 131 -0.88 -14.35 5.05
N TYR A 132 -2.05 -14.98 4.96
CA TYR A 132 -2.48 -15.74 3.77
C TYR A 132 -3.69 -15.14 3.09
N GLY A 133 -4.46 -14.34 3.78
CA GLY A 133 -5.65 -13.74 3.22
C GLY A 133 -5.92 -12.36 3.78
N ILE A 134 -6.43 -11.49 2.92
CA ILE A 134 -6.94 -10.18 3.29
C ILE A 134 -8.23 -9.91 2.53
N ALA A 135 -9.19 -9.28 3.20
CA ALA A 135 -10.42 -8.78 2.61
C ALA A 135 -10.78 -7.43 3.24
N VAL A 136 -11.50 -6.59 2.50
CA VAL A 136 -11.94 -5.27 2.97
C VAL A 136 -13.46 -5.21 2.94
N ASP A 137 -14.09 -4.73 4.03
CA ASP A 137 -15.54 -4.53 4.07
C ASP A 137 -15.95 -3.19 3.43
N GLY A 138 -17.27 -3.00 3.20
CA GLY A 138 -17.80 -1.79 2.61
C GLY A 138 -17.56 -0.49 3.41
N SER A 139 -17.06 -0.62 4.65
CA SER A 139 -16.65 0.51 5.49
C SER A 139 -15.14 0.75 5.48
N GLY A 140 -14.39 0.00 4.66
CA GLY A 140 -12.94 0.13 4.54
C GLY A 140 -12.13 -0.62 5.59
N ASN A 141 -12.76 -1.40 6.51
CA ASN A 141 -12.01 -2.18 7.48
C ASN A 141 -11.37 -3.40 6.82
N ALA A 142 -10.10 -3.67 7.13
CA ALA A 142 -9.39 -4.82 6.59
C ALA A 142 -9.46 -6.02 7.55
N TYR A 143 -9.75 -7.19 6.99
CA TYR A 143 -9.71 -8.48 7.69
C TYR A 143 -8.53 -9.27 7.19
N VAL A 144 -7.62 -9.60 8.09
CA VAL A 144 -6.40 -10.37 7.78
C VAL A 144 -6.46 -11.70 8.51
N THR A 145 -6.12 -12.77 7.80
CA THR A 145 -5.99 -14.10 8.40
C THR A 145 -4.70 -14.76 7.96
N GLY A 146 -4.20 -15.65 8.81
CA GLY A 146 -2.97 -16.37 8.58
C GLY A 146 -2.64 -17.31 9.73
N TYR A 147 -1.36 -17.58 9.95
CA TYR A 147 -0.90 -18.24 11.16
C TYR A 147 0.27 -17.50 11.81
N THR A 148 0.40 -17.69 13.10
CA THR A 148 1.45 -17.11 13.94
C THR A 148 2.12 -18.20 14.80
N VAL A 149 3.42 -18.04 15.03
CA VAL A 149 4.15 -18.77 16.07
C VAL A 149 4.51 -17.87 17.24
N SER A 150 4.01 -16.64 17.25
CA SER A 150 4.27 -15.63 18.25
C SER A 150 3.27 -15.73 19.40
N SER A 151 3.75 -15.91 20.62
CA SER A 151 2.92 -15.90 21.82
C SER A 151 2.47 -14.50 22.25
N ASP A 152 3.04 -13.49 21.65
CA ASP A 152 2.78 -12.06 21.84
C ASP A 152 2.10 -11.40 20.62
N PHE A 153 1.50 -12.21 19.71
CA PHE A 153 0.71 -11.68 18.61
C PHE A 153 -0.39 -10.75 19.13
N PRO A 154 -0.56 -9.56 18.54
CA PRO A 154 -1.48 -8.56 19.08
C PRO A 154 -2.94 -9.04 19.03
N THR A 155 -3.60 -9.06 20.19
CA THR A 155 -5.01 -9.43 20.31
C THR A 155 -5.85 -8.24 20.74
N GLN A 156 -7.12 -8.22 20.30
CA GLN A 156 -8.11 -7.19 20.65
C GLN A 156 -9.49 -7.83 20.70
N ASN A 157 -10.17 -7.74 21.84
CA ASN A 157 -11.47 -8.38 22.06
C ASN A 157 -11.50 -9.87 21.60
N PRO A 158 -10.52 -10.68 21.96
CA PRO A 158 -10.29 -11.97 21.32
C PRO A 158 -11.28 -13.03 21.79
N TYR A 159 -11.61 -13.97 20.90
CA TYR A 159 -12.23 -15.23 21.29
C TYR A 159 -11.20 -16.12 22.03
N GLN A 160 -9.97 -16.19 21.51
CA GLN A 160 -8.84 -16.85 22.12
C GLN A 160 -7.70 -15.83 22.28
N GLY A 161 -7.45 -15.42 23.52
CA GLY A 161 -6.50 -14.36 23.85
C GLY A 161 -5.05 -14.78 23.98
N ALA A 162 -4.76 -16.10 23.93
CA ALA A 162 -3.41 -16.62 24.12
C ALA A 162 -3.09 -17.69 23.06
N TYR A 163 -1.81 -17.76 22.70
CA TYR A 163 -1.25 -18.82 21.90
C TYR A 163 -1.44 -20.18 22.59
N ALA A 164 -2.07 -21.14 21.89
CA ALA A 164 -2.40 -22.42 22.48
C ALA A 164 -1.24 -23.42 22.44
N GLY A 165 -0.16 -23.10 21.74
CA GLY A 165 1.01 -23.97 21.61
C GLY A 165 1.03 -24.73 20.26
N GLY A 166 1.78 -25.84 20.24
CA GLY A 166 1.98 -26.58 19.00
C GLY A 166 2.94 -25.89 18.03
N ARG A 167 2.73 -26.11 16.74
CA ARG A 167 3.59 -25.55 15.68
C ARG A 167 3.23 -24.11 15.33
N ALA A 168 1.95 -23.78 15.33
CA ALA A 168 1.42 -22.45 15.02
C ALA A 168 -0.08 -22.42 15.34
N ASP A 169 -0.60 -21.24 15.67
CA ASP A 169 -2.04 -20.97 15.72
C ASP A 169 -2.46 -20.13 14.51
N ALA A 170 -3.63 -20.39 13.98
CA ALA A 170 -4.25 -19.45 13.05
C ALA A 170 -4.60 -18.15 13.79
N PHE A 171 -4.71 -17.05 13.04
CA PHE A 171 -5.25 -15.80 13.56
C PHE A 171 -6.27 -15.20 12.60
N ILE A 172 -7.15 -14.40 13.16
CA ILE A 172 -8.02 -13.49 12.42
C ILE A 172 -7.95 -12.11 13.07
N THR A 173 -7.71 -11.10 12.27
CA THR A 173 -7.55 -9.71 12.71
C THR A 173 -8.40 -8.78 11.86
N LYS A 174 -9.12 -7.86 12.51
CA LYS A 174 -9.81 -6.76 11.86
C LYS A 174 -9.13 -5.44 12.22
N LEU A 175 -8.62 -4.74 11.21
CA LEU A 175 -8.09 -3.39 11.30
C LEU A 175 -9.18 -2.37 10.97
N SER A 176 -9.16 -1.23 11.64
CA SER A 176 -10.01 -0.07 11.28
C SER A 176 -9.71 0.42 9.86
N ALA A 177 -10.64 1.11 9.24
CA ALA A 177 -10.48 1.68 7.89
C ALA A 177 -9.26 2.61 7.74
N SER A 178 -8.79 3.21 8.83
CA SER A 178 -7.58 4.02 8.88
C SER A 178 -6.31 3.23 9.18
N GLY A 179 -6.40 1.91 9.41
CA GLY A 179 -5.28 1.07 9.84
C GLY A 179 -4.71 1.38 11.22
N SER A 180 -5.25 2.40 11.91
CA SER A 180 -4.68 2.91 13.17
C SER A 180 -5.05 2.09 14.41
N ALA A 181 -6.00 1.16 14.30
CA ALA A 181 -6.48 0.36 15.41
C ALA A 181 -6.86 -1.05 15.00
N LEU A 182 -6.58 -2.00 15.90
CA LEU A 182 -7.21 -3.31 15.90
C LEU A 182 -8.62 -3.18 16.48
N THR A 183 -9.64 -3.54 15.72
CA THR A 183 -11.01 -3.58 16.22
C THR A 183 -11.38 -4.96 16.75
N TYR A 184 -10.74 -6.00 16.20
CA TYR A 184 -10.80 -7.38 16.64
C TYR A 184 -9.52 -8.09 16.24
N SER A 185 -8.96 -8.92 17.13
CA SER A 185 -7.85 -9.81 16.79
C SER A 185 -7.80 -10.98 17.76
N SER A 186 -7.74 -12.20 17.25
CA SER A 186 -7.82 -13.44 18.02
C SER A 186 -6.92 -14.51 17.43
N TYR A 187 -6.32 -15.32 18.29
CA TYR A 187 -5.84 -16.63 17.90
C TYR A 187 -7.01 -17.58 17.63
N LEU A 188 -6.77 -18.60 16.83
CA LEU A 188 -7.63 -19.75 16.59
C LEU A 188 -6.74 -21.00 16.46
N GLY A 189 -6.47 -21.68 17.53
CA GLY A 189 -5.57 -22.81 17.51
C GLY A 189 -5.71 -23.73 18.72
N GLY A 190 -4.86 -24.73 18.74
CA GLY A 190 -4.78 -25.75 19.79
C GLY A 190 -3.34 -26.18 20.05
N SER A 191 -3.13 -27.09 21.01
CA SER A 191 -1.81 -27.54 21.48
C SER A 191 -1.11 -28.58 20.62
N TYR A 192 -1.61 -28.87 19.40
CA TYR A 192 -1.07 -29.88 18.47
C TYR A 192 -0.57 -29.28 17.18
#